data_8c378fb462b640f93cd7833b0198a345
#
_entry.id   8c378fb462b640f93cd7833b0198a345
#
_cell.length_a   1.000
_cell.length_b   1.000
_cell.length_c   1.000
_cell.angle_alpha   90.00
_cell.angle_beta   90.00
_cell.angle_gamma   90.00
#
_symmetry.space_group_name_H-M   'P 1'
#
loop_
_entity.id
_entity.type
_entity.pdbx_description
1 polymer ?
#
loop_
_entity_poly.entity_id
_entity_poly.type
_entity_poly.pdbx_seq_one_letter_code
_entity_poly.pdbx_strand_id
1 'polypeptide(L)'
;ADRKLILCGVEIPYESGLLGHSDADVALHALMDALLGAAGLGDIGRHFPDSDPLYLGADSLELLRQVCHWLKKKNYHIENIDATILAQRPKLMPYLAQMRENLAKACEISLDCINIKATTEEGLGFTGALEGIAAHAVCLIA
;
A
#
# COMPACT_ATOMS: atom_id res chain seq x y z
N ALA A 1 -13.64 -7.24 14.51
CA ALA A 1 -14.21 -8.50 14.10
C ALA A 1 -14.65 -8.52 12.66
N ASP A 2 -15.38 -7.52 12.21
CA ASP A 2 -15.93 -7.53 10.86
C ASP A 2 -15.13 -6.69 9.89
N ARG A 3 -13.93 -6.32 10.26
CA ARG A 3 -13.10 -5.52 9.38
C ARG A 3 -12.37 -6.40 8.40
N LYS A 4 -12.28 -5.91 7.18
CA LYS A 4 -11.60 -6.63 6.11
C LYS A 4 -10.13 -6.31 6.13
N LEU A 5 -9.31 -7.30 5.79
CA LEU A 5 -7.91 -7.08 5.55
C LEU A 5 -7.74 -6.77 4.05
N ILE A 6 -7.27 -5.57 3.75
CA ILE A 6 -7.06 -5.16 2.37
C ILE A 6 -5.61 -4.74 2.19
N LEU A 7 -4.94 -5.31 1.20
CA LEU A 7 -3.55 -4.98 0.89
C LEU A 7 -3.41 -4.81 -0.63
N CYS A 8 -2.89 -3.69 -1.05
CA CYS A 8 -2.78 -3.31 -2.47
C CYS A 8 -4.11 -3.53 -3.21
N GLY A 9 -5.21 -3.16 -2.55
CA GLY A 9 -6.54 -3.27 -3.11
C GLY A 9 -7.11 -4.69 -3.14
N VAL A 10 -6.40 -5.68 -2.61
CA VAL A 10 -6.87 -7.07 -2.58
C VAL A 10 -7.46 -7.38 -1.21
N GLU A 11 -8.70 -7.87 -1.21
CA GLU A 11 -9.34 -8.31 0.02
C GLU A 11 -8.87 -9.71 0.36
N ILE A 12 -8.26 -9.86 1.53
CA ILE A 12 -7.65 -11.11 1.96
C ILE A 12 -8.44 -11.67 3.13
N PRO A 13 -8.93 -12.91 3.03
CA PRO A 13 -9.65 -13.54 4.13
C PRO A 13 -8.77 -13.65 5.37
N TYR A 14 -9.23 -13.08 6.47
CA TYR A 14 -8.50 -13.12 7.73
C TYR A 14 -9.46 -12.81 8.86
N GLU A 15 -9.42 -13.61 9.92
CA GLU A 15 -10.41 -13.54 11.00
C GLU A 15 -10.47 -12.19 11.72
N SER A 16 -9.32 -11.58 11.95
CA SER A 16 -9.24 -10.40 12.80
C SER A 16 -9.19 -9.08 12.05
N GLY A 17 -8.76 -9.07 10.79
CA GLY A 17 -8.47 -7.83 10.10
C GLY A 17 -7.37 -7.05 10.84
N LEU A 18 -7.25 -5.79 10.57
CA LEU A 18 -6.33 -4.92 11.31
C LEU A 18 -7.10 -4.22 12.40
N LEU A 19 -6.67 -4.43 13.64
CA LEU A 19 -7.35 -3.87 14.79
C LEU A 19 -7.33 -2.35 14.75
N GLY A 20 -8.50 -1.76 14.96
CA GLY A 20 -8.62 -0.30 15.00
C GLY A 20 -8.66 0.41 13.67
N HIS A 21 -8.42 -0.31 12.57
CA HIS A 21 -8.40 0.29 11.24
C HIS A 21 -9.31 -0.46 10.29
N SER A 22 -10.36 0.22 9.86
CA SER A 22 -11.28 -0.28 8.87
C SER A 22 -10.66 -0.03 7.51
N ASP A 23 -10.50 -1.07 6.71
CA ASP A 23 -10.03 -0.95 5.33
C ASP A 23 -8.69 -0.25 5.16
N ALA A 24 -7.87 -0.23 6.21
CA ALA A 24 -6.56 0.38 6.14
C ALA A 24 -5.64 -0.48 5.27
N ASP A 25 -5.23 0.06 4.14
CA ASP A 25 -4.31 -0.62 3.22
C ASP A 25 -2.92 -0.09 3.48
N VAL A 26 -2.21 -0.72 4.42
CA VAL A 26 -0.90 -0.23 4.85
C VAL A 26 0.13 -0.29 3.72
N ALA A 27 -0.03 -1.24 2.80
CA ALA A 27 0.89 -1.36 1.67
C ALA A 27 0.72 -0.19 0.71
N LEU A 28 -0.51 0.18 0.38
CA LEU A 28 -0.75 1.33 -0.48
C LEU A 28 -0.37 2.64 0.20
N HIS A 29 -0.61 2.75 1.50
CA HIS A 29 -0.19 3.96 2.23
C HIS A 29 1.32 4.13 2.18
N ALA A 30 2.08 3.05 2.37
CA ALA A 30 3.54 3.11 2.28
C ALA A 30 4.00 3.50 0.87
N LEU A 31 3.36 2.95 -0.15
CA LEU A 31 3.69 3.29 -1.53
C LEU A 31 3.38 4.75 -1.85
N MET A 32 2.21 5.23 -1.45
CA MET A 32 1.85 6.62 -1.70
C MET A 32 2.82 7.58 -1.01
N ASP A 33 3.22 7.28 0.22
CA ASP A 33 4.21 8.11 0.91
C ASP A 33 5.55 8.10 0.19
N ALA A 34 5.97 6.94 -0.33
CA ALA A 34 7.23 6.86 -1.09
C ALA A 34 7.16 7.70 -2.36
N LEU A 35 6.06 7.63 -3.09
CA LEU A 35 5.88 8.40 -4.32
C LEU A 35 5.82 9.90 -4.04
N LEU A 36 5.06 10.30 -3.05
CA LEU A 36 4.96 11.71 -2.66
C LEU A 36 6.30 12.24 -2.18
N GLY A 37 7.00 11.45 -1.38
CA GLY A 37 8.32 11.84 -0.87
C GLY A 37 9.33 11.99 -2.00
N ALA A 38 9.33 11.07 -2.97
CA ALA A 38 10.24 11.14 -4.11
C ALA A 38 10.00 12.40 -4.94
N ALA A 39 8.77 12.86 -5.02
CA ALA A 39 8.41 14.07 -5.76
C ALA A 39 8.48 15.35 -4.91
N GLY A 40 8.83 15.23 -3.64
CA GLY A 40 8.90 16.37 -2.74
C GLY A 40 7.54 16.96 -2.37
N LEU A 41 6.50 16.13 -2.38
CA LEU A 41 5.13 16.57 -2.15
C LEU A 41 4.60 16.31 -0.73
N GLY A 42 5.47 15.88 0.18
CA GLY A 42 5.07 15.61 1.55
C GLY A 42 4.67 14.16 1.75
N ASP A 43 3.55 13.93 2.40
CA ASP A 43 3.05 12.60 2.70
C ASP A 43 1.52 12.54 2.53
N ILE A 44 0.96 11.34 2.72
CA ILE A 44 -0.50 11.15 2.55
C ILE A 44 -1.32 11.90 3.60
N GLY A 45 -0.81 12.05 4.81
CA GLY A 45 -1.52 12.78 5.85
C GLY A 45 -1.75 14.23 5.49
N ARG A 46 -0.85 14.80 4.74
CA ARG A 46 -0.96 16.18 4.26
C ARG A 46 -2.04 16.34 3.21
N HIS A 47 -2.16 15.36 2.31
CA HIS A 47 -3.09 15.43 1.17
C HIS A 47 -4.43 14.76 1.45
N PHE A 48 -4.44 13.73 2.30
CA PHE A 48 -5.63 12.98 2.65
C PHE A 48 -5.74 12.89 4.18
N PRO A 49 -6.12 14.00 4.85
CA PRO A 49 -6.17 13.99 6.32
C PRO A 49 -7.15 12.96 6.85
N ASP A 50 -6.75 12.22 7.89
CA ASP A 50 -7.59 11.22 8.52
C ASP A 50 -8.89 11.81 9.06
N SER A 51 -8.86 13.08 9.42
CA SER A 51 -10.02 13.75 9.96
C SER A 51 -11.06 14.15 8.91
N ASP A 52 -10.73 14.03 7.62
CA ASP A 52 -11.65 14.38 6.54
C ASP A 52 -12.58 13.21 6.25
N PRO A 53 -13.89 13.35 6.50
CA PRO A 53 -14.83 12.25 6.26
C PRO A 53 -14.88 11.78 4.82
N LEU A 54 -14.45 12.61 3.86
CA LEU A 54 -14.43 12.22 2.45
C LEU A 54 -13.47 11.09 2.18
N TYR A 55 -12.44 10.96 3.02
CA TYR A 55 -11.42 9.95 2.81
C TYR A 55 -11.56 8.75 3.74
N LEU A 56 -12.52 8.78 4.68
CA LEU A 56 -12.82 7.65 5.54
C LEU A 56 -13.50 6.57 4.72
N GLY A 57 -12.90 5.39 4.69
CA GLY A 57 -13.43 4.28 3.91
C GLY A 57 -13.24 4.40 2.40
N ALA A 58 -12.48 5.40 1.95
CA ALA A 58 -12.18 5.54 0.54
C ALA A 58 -11.33 4.35 0.06
N ASP A 59 -11.55 3.97 -1.20
CA ASP A 59 -10.71 2.96 -1.84
C ASP A 59 -9.31 3.54 -2.00
N SER A 60 -8.33 2.91 -1.35
CA SER A 60 -6.95 3.38 -1.39
C SER A 60 -6.35 3.33 -2.80
N LEU A 61 -6.86 2.47 -3.68
CA LEU A 61 -6.42 2.46 -5.08
C LEU A 61 -6.82 3.76 -5.79
N GLU A 62 -7.98 4.32 -5.46
CA GLU A 62 -8.37 5.62 -6.00
C GLU A 62 -7.45 6.73 -5.52
N LEU A 63 -7.05 6.67 -4.24
CA LEU A 63 -6.10 7.64 -3.72
C LEU A 63 -4.74 7.50 -4.40
N LEU A 64 -4.32 6.27 -4.67
CA LEU A 64 -3.08 6.03 -5.41
C LEU A 64 -3.16 6.61 -6.82
N ARG A 65 -4.27 6.45 -7.52
CA ARG A 65 -4.46 7.05 -8.83
C ARG A 65 -4.32 8.56 -8.78
N GLN A 66 -4.86 9.16 -7.74
CA GLN A 66 -4.75 10.61 -7.51
C GLN A 66 -3.28 11.03 -7.35
N VAL A 67 -2.53 10.29 -6.53
CA VAL A 67 -1.10 10.56 -6.33
C VAL A 67 -0.35 10.45 -7.66
N CYS A 68 -0.61 9.41 -8.43
CA CYS A 68 0.04 9.23 -9.73
C CYS A 68 -0.29 10.37 -10.70
N HIS A 69 -1.53 10.86 -10.64
CA HIS A 69 -1.93 12.01 -11.43
C HIS A 69 -1.11 13.27 -11.08
N TRP A 70 -0.89 13.50 -9.79
CA TRP A 70 -0.07 14.63 -9.35
C TRP A 70 1.37 14.52 -9.81
N LEU A 71 1.94 13.31 -9.80
CA LEU A 71 3.29 13.09 -10.31
C LEU A 71 3.37 13.40 -11.80
N LYS A 72 2.39 12.92 -12.55
CA LYS A 72 2.32 13.20 -14.00
C LYS A 72 2.26 14.69 -14.30
N LYS A 73 1.48 15.42 -13.52
CA LYS A 73 1.37 16.88 -13.70
C LYS A 73 2.70 17.59 -13.47
N LYS A 74 3.56 17.01 -12.65
CA LYS A 74 4.90 17.54 -12.42
C LYS A 74 5.92 16.98 -13.40
N ASN A 75 5.48 16.27 -14.42
CA ASN A 75 6.32 15.65 -15.44
C ASN A 75 7.24 14.54 -14.91
N TYR A 76 6.83 13.90 -13.82
CA TYR A 76 7.51 12.71 -13.35
C TYR A 76 6.83 11.46 -13.89
N HIS A 77 7.60 10.40 -14.05
CA HIS A 77 7.05 9.08 -14.28
C HIS A 77 7.73 8.07 -13.36
N ILE A 78 7.03 7.00 -13.09
CA ILE A 78 7.50 5.98 -12.16
C ILE A 78 8.35 4.97 -12.93
N GLU A 79 9.61 4.82 -12.51
CA GLU A 79 10.52 3.87 -13.14
C GLU A 79 10.41 2.50 -12.50
N ASN A 80 10.25 2.45 -11.17
CA ASN A 80 10.26 1.18 -10.46
C ASN A 80 9.58 1.34 -9.10
N ILE A 81 8.91 0.27 -8.67
CA ILE A 81 8.31 0.17 -7.34
C ILE A 81 8.76 -1.14 -6.72
N ASP A 82 9.20 -1.08 -5.47
CA ASP A 82 9.51 -2.27 -4.68
C ASP A 82 8.82 -2.13 -3.32
N ALA A 83 7.85 -2.99 -3.06
CA ALA A 83 7.08 -2.97 -1.82
C ALA A 83 7.36 -4.25 -1.03
N THR A 84 7.46 -4.10 0.28
CA THR A 84 7.67 -5.22 1.19
C THR A 84 6.59 -5.20 2.26
N ILE A 85 5.87 -6.30 2.40
CA ILE A 85 4.83 -6.44 3.40
C ILE A 85 5.33 -7.40 4.48
N LEU A 86 5.30 -6.94 5.73
CA LEU A 86 5.74 -7.73 6.87
C LEU A 86 4.49 -8.20 7.61
N ALA A 87 4.26 -9.50 7.58
CA ALA A 87 3.10 -10.10 8.21
C ALA A 87 3.41 -11.53 8.61
N GLN A 88 3.10 -11.86 9.85
CA GLN A 88 3.22 -13.25 10.28
C GLN A 88 2.09 -14.09 9.67
N ARG A 89 0.90 -13.52 9.64
CA ARG A 89 -0.30 -14.11 9.05
C ARG A 89 -1.18 -13.01 8.47
N PRO A 90 -2.04 -13.32 7.52
CA PRO A 90 -2.14 -14.58 6.77
C PRO A 90 -1.01 -14.74 5.76
N LYS A 91 -0.95 -15.89 5.08
CA LYS A 91 -0.01 -16.08 3.98
C LYS A 91 -0.44 -15.23 2.81
N LEU A 92 0.47 -14.42 2.30
CA LEU A 92 0.17 -13.46 1.25
C LEU A 92 0.57 -13.91 -0.14
N MET A 93 1.39 -14.97 -0.24
CA MET A 93 1.88 -15.45 -1.53
C MET A 93 0.79 -15.62 -2.58
N PRO A 94 -0.37 -16.22 -2.28
CA PRO A 94 -1.41 -16.42 -3.30
C PRO A 94 -1.98 -15.11 -3.85
N TYR A 95 -1.77 -14.01 -3.16
CA TYR A 95 -2.40 -12.73 -3.53
C TYR A 95 -1.43 -11.75 -4.18
N LEU A 96 -0.13 -12.06 -4.21
CA LEU A 96 0.88 -11.12 -4.69
C LEU A 96 0.70 -10.75 -6.17
N ALA A 97 0.32 -11.72 -6.99
CA ALA A 97 0.10 -11.47 -8.42
C ALA A 97 -1.01 -10.45 -8.64
N GLN A 98 -2.13 -10.59 -7.92
CA GLN A 98 -3.24 -9.66 -8.05
C GLN A 98 -2.87 -8.28 -7.50
N MET A 99 -2.14 -8.23 -6.40
CA MET A 99 -1.64 -6.96 -5.87
C MET A 99 -0.80 -6.22 -6.89
N ARG A 100 0.09 -6.94 -7.54
CA ARG A 100 0.97 -6.37 -8.56
C ARG A 100 0.19 -5.83 -9.74
N GLU A 101 -0.81 -6.58 -10.20
CA GLU A 101 -1.69 -6.12 -11.27
C GLU A 101 -2.46 -4.86 -10.90
N ASN A 102 -2.95 -4.79 -9.67
CA ASN A 102 -3.66 -3.62 -9.19
C ASN A 102 -2.78 -2.38 -9.21
N LEU A 103 -1.53 -2.52 -8.79
CA LEU A 103 -0.58 -1.42 -8.80
C LEU A 103 -0.23 -0.99 -10.22
N ALA A 104 -0.02 -1.94 -11.12
CA ALA A 104 0.29 -1.65 -12.52
C ALA A 104 -0.83 -0.83 -13.16
N LYS A 105 -2.07 -1.23 -12.90
CA LYS A 105 -3.23 -0.53 -13.42
C LYS A 105 -3.36 0.87 -12.85
N ALA A 106 -3.26 0.98 -11.52
CA ALA A 106 -3.44 2.27 -10.86
C ALA A 106 -2.36 3.27 -11.24
N CYS A 107 -1.13 2.80 -11.37
CA CYS A 107 0.01 3.66 -11.71
C CYS A 107 0.25 3.79 -13.22
N GLU A 108 -0.46 2.99 -14.02
CA GLU A 108 -0.30 2.97 -15.48
C GLU A 108 1.14 2.67 -15.89
N ILE A 109 1.74 1.67 -15.27
CA ILE A 109 3.10 1.22 -15.59
C ILE A 109 3.11 -0.28 -15.84
N SER A 110 4.19 -0.75 -16.47
CA SER A 110 4.36 -2.16 -16.78
C SER A 110 4.52 -2.99 -15.50
N LEU A 111 4.04 -4.22 -15.54
CA LEU A 111 4.25 -5.18 -14.46
C LEU A 111 5.73 -5.36 -14.15
N ASP A 112 6.58 -5.26 -15.15
CA ASP A 112 8.02 -5.42 -14.97
C ASP A 112 8.64 -4.35 -14.09
N CYS A 113 7.94 -3.24 -13.88
CA CYS A 113 8.41 -2.14 -13.03
C CYS A 113 7.99 -2.30 -11.57
N ILE A 114 7.29 -3.37 -11.24
CA ILE A 114 6.71 -3.53 -9.91
C ILE A 114 7.16 -4.85 -9.30
N ASN A 115 7.68 -4.77 -8.08
CA ASN A 115 8.00 -5.94 -7.29
C ASN A 115 7.28 -5.85 -5.95
N ILE A 116 6.71 -6.95 -5.48
CA ILE A 116 6.06 -7.03 -4.19
C ILE A 116 6.58 -8.27 -3.47
N LYS A 117 7.05 -8.08 -2.25
CA LYS A 117 7.55 -9.14 -1.40
C LYS A 117 6.72 -9.22 -0.13
N ALA A 118 6.53 -10.41 0.37
CA ALA A 118 5.92 -10.63 1.68
C ALA A 118 6.90 -11.44 2.51
N THR A 119 7.11 -11.02 3.74
CA THR A 119 8.06 -11.67 4.63
C THR A 119 7.53 -11.64 6.06
N THR A 120 8.17 -12.41 6.94
CA THR A 120 7.84 -12.42 8.35
C THR A 120 8.98 -11.83 9.16
N GLU A 121 8.68 -11.46 10.40
CA GLU A 121 9.68 -11.03 11.38
C GLU A 121 10.18 -12.22 12.22
N GLU A 122 9.89 -13.44 11.78
CA GLU A 122 10.29 -14.68 12.46
C GLU A 122 9.88 -14.73 13.93
N GLY A 123 8.68 -14.23 14.23
CA GLY A 123 8.15 -14.22 15.58
C GLY A 123 8.59 -13.05 16.43
N LEU A 124 9.36 -12.11 15.86
CA LEU A 124 9.88 -10.97 16.58
C LEU A 124 9.06 -9.71 16.32
N GLY A 125 9.00 -8.82 17.30
CA GLY A 125 8.28 -7.57 17.18
C GLY A 125 6.78 -7.75 17.09
N PHE A 126 6.05 -6.66 16.84
CA PHE A 126 4.58 -6.72 16.83
C PHE A 126 4.03 -7.50 15.62
N THR A 127 4.70 -7.42 14.47
CA THR A 127 4.26 -8.17 13.30
C THR A 127 4.54 -9.65 13.45
N GLY A 128 5.70 -10.01 13.98
CA GLY A 128 6.07 -11.39 14.22
C GLY A 128 5.27 -12.03 15.34
N ALA A 129 4.75 -11.22 16.25
CA ALA A 129 3.89 -11.69 17.33
C ALA A 129 2.41 -11.67 16.96
N LEU A 130 2.07 -11.49 15.69
CA LEU A 130 0.70 -11.43 15.17
C LEU A 130 -0.08 -10.22 15.65
N GLU A 131 0.61 -9.17 16.06
CA GLU A 131 -0.03 -7.96 16.57
C GLU A 131 -0.40 -6.96 15.48
N GLY A 132 0.09 -7.16 14.25
CA GLY A 132 -0.23 -6.26 13.15
C GLY A 132 0.52 -6.59 11.88
N ILE A 133 0.37 -5.71 10.90
CA ILE A 133 1.00 -5.82 9.60
C ILE A 133 1.69 -4.50 9.30
N ALA A 134 2.91 -4.55 8.81
CA ALA A 134 3.66 -3.37 8.42
C ALA A 134 4.03 -3.47 6.94
N ALA A 135 4.34 -2.34 6.33
CA ALA A 135 4.78 -2.32 4.94
C ALA A 135 5.82 -1.23 4.74
N HIS A 136 6.73 -1.50 3.82
CA HIS A 136 7.72 -0.54 3.36
C HIS A 136 7.67 -0.47 1.85
N ALA A 137 7.91 0.70 1.30
CA ALA A 137 7.96 0.85 -0.15
C ALA A 137 9.11 1.75 -0.53
N VAL A 138 9.76 1.42 -1.63
CA VAL A 138 10.79 2.22 -2.25
C VAL A 138 10.41 2.38 -3.71
N CYS A 139 10.61 3.56 -4.26
CA CYS A 139 10.34 3.81 -5.66
C CYS A 139 11.42 4.68 -6.28
N LEU A 140 11.52 4.56 -7.60
CA LEU A 140 12.37 5.44 -8.40
C LEU A 140 11.45 6.16 -9.38
N ILE A 141 11.54 7.47 -9.38
CA ILE A 141 10.81 8.29 -10.36
C ILE A 141 11.82 9.11 -11.17
N ALA A 142 11.42 9.50 -12.33
CA ALA A 142 12.28 10.31 -13.21
C ALA A 142 11.50 11.43 -13.90
#